data_6fc74918e49bc1654042c0665381dcd6
#
_entry.id   6fc74918e49bc1654042c0665381dcd6
#
_cell.length_a   1.000
_cell.length_b   1.000
_cell.length_c   1.000
_cell.angle_alpha   90.00
_cell.angle_beta   90.00
_cell.angle_gamma   90.00
#
_symmetry.space_group_name_H-M   'P 1'
#
loop_
_entity.id
_entity.type
_entity.pdbx_description
1 polymer ?
#
loop_
_entity_poly.entity_id
_entity_poly.type
_entity_poly.pdbx_seq_one_letter_code
_entity_poly.pdbx_strand_id
1 'polypeptide(L)'
;MATARASADGVHNAPETVRQSDDKKDITQVERVLSVGDEKGEHADYNRIDQEVAKYAGASEVFVSEEENKRLKKMIDRRVLPIMVITYFLQSLDKGTMSATSIMGIRDDVPGLLSKETFGWLTTCIYLAVLVVEYPTNWILQRVPVAKYLGFNILAWSTVLACHALCFSFPALVAVRTLLGIFEAVCQPAFLIMTGLWYKREEQAQIVTYWYMMNGAQQIVGGLLAYAFSTIRHPSFKANPGNAPIRSWQAIFICYGCISFLWGLYVIFTLPDSPMRAKCWSEEDKKLMVERVRSNQTGLQNKKFRAYQFKEALLDPQTYCYMGIQIFTTLPTSGLGAFYNIIIQDLGFDVLQVQLLAMVLGVVIIATLMGSAWMVKKTKQNLLTMAVFMIPAFTGTIVIMTVKNTNNATKAGLLISYWIIFTFWAAQGLGMSMLTRNVGGQTKKSVCITMNFFAWCAGNAIGPKVFFDGDPRYLKSLSIHLGCYSALLCVIAFLRFNLMLRNKKKDREFGKEISNAHGFDDLTDKENPNFRYVY
;
A
#
# COMPACT_ATOMS: atom_id res chain seq x y z
N MET A 1 -69.32 -11.87 -45.28
CA MET A 1 -69.33 -12.91 -46.32
C MET A 1 -68.08 -13.72 -46.12
N ALA A 2 -68.28 -14.82 -45.65
CA ALA A 2 -68.02 -16.20 -46.10
C ALA A 2 -66.61 -16.66 -45.70
N THR A 3 -66.51 -17.47 -44.67
CA THR A 3 -66.53 -18.96 -44.63
C THR A 3 -65.16 -19.55 -45.03
N ALA A 4 -64.53 -20.48 -44.40
CA ALA A 4 -64.89 -21.50 -43.41
C ALA A 4 -63.70 -22.48 -43.27
N ARG A 5 -63.59 -23.10 -42.07
CA ARG A 5 -63.23 -24.52 -41.85
C ARG A 5 -61.80 -25.02 -42.19
N ALA A 6 -61.03 -25.47 -41.25
CA ALA A 6 -61.07 -26.69 -40.41
C ALA A 6 -60.16 -27.77 -40.96
N SER A 7 -59.26 -28.31 -40.19
CA SER A 7 -59.11 -29.62 -39.52
C SER A 7 -57.66 -29.90 -39.25
N ALA A 8 -57.25 -30.13 -38.01
CA ALA A 8 -57.19 -31.38 -37.28
C ALA A 8 -56.02 -32.32 -37.71
N ASP A 9 -55.27 -32.69 -36.66
CA ASP A 9 -54.46 -33.93 -36.47
C ASP A 9 -53.01 -33.98 -36.96
N GLY A 10 -52.14 -34.23 -36.01
CA GLY A 10 -50.78 -34.70 -36.24
C GLY A 10 -49.87 -34.61 -35.03
N VAL A 11 -50.13 -35.43 -34.03
CA VAL A 11 -49.14 -35.78 -32.99
C VAL A 11 -47.98 -36.49 -33.67
N HIS A 12 -46.77 -35.93 -33.56
CA HIS A 12 -45.55 -36.70 -33.80
C HIS A 12 -44.46 -36.34 -32.81
N ASN A 13 -44.02 -37.39 -32.13
CA ASN A 13 -42.92 -37.51 -31.17
C ASN A 13 -41.64 -36.80 -31.65
N ALA A 14 -41.05 -35.98 -30.77
CA ALA A 14 -39.69 -35.53 -30.91
C ALA A 14 -38.72 -36.61 -30.37
N PRO A 15 -37.63 -36.92 -31.07
CA PRO A 15 -36.69 -37.94 -30.62
C PRO A 15 -35.71 -37.41 -29.55
N GLU A 16 -35.49 -38.26 -28.55
CA GLU A 16 -34.56 -38.10 -27.42
C GLU A 16 -33.05 -38.10 -27.76
N THR A 17 -32.64 -37.70 -28.94
CA THR A 17 -31.24 -37.88 -29.39
C THR A 17 -30.37 -36.60 -29.36
N VAL A 18 -30.86 -35.45 -28.86
CA VAL A 18 -30.09 -34.19 -28.91
C VAL A 18 -29.33 -33.88 -27.59
N ARG A 19 -29.62 -34.56 -26.47
CA ARG A 19 -28.94 -34.31 -25.18
C ARG A 19 -27.60 -35.00 -24.97
N GLN A 20 -27.23 -36.01 -25.79
CA GLN A 20 -25.95 -36.73 -25.62
C GLN A 20 -24.77 -36.15 -26.42
N SER A 21 -24.98 -35.21 -27.35
CA SER A 21 -23.91 -34.66 -28.17
C SER A 21 -23.24 -33.39 -27.55
N ASP A 22 -23.94 -32.68 -26.70
CA ASP A 22 -23.38 -31.46 -26.08
C ASP A 22 -22.47 -31.78 -24.89
N ASP A 23 -22.80 -32.81 -24.10
CA ASP A 23 -21.95 -33.26 -22.99
C ASP A 23 -20.58 -33.79 -23.44
N LYS A 24 -20.51 -34.42 -24.64
CA LYS A 24 -19.24 -34.90 -25.20
C LYS A 24 -18.36 -33.79 -25.76
N LYS A 25 -18.93 -32.67 -26.23
CA LYS A 25 -18.16 -31.51 -26.70
C LYS A 25 -17.57 -30.71 -25.55
N ASP A 26 -18.29 -30.59 -24.42
CA ASP A 26 -17.79 -29.90 -23.26
C ASP A 26 -16.68 -30.67 -22.53
N ILE A 27 -16.79 -32.01 -22.46
CA ILE A 27 -15.73 -32.89 -21.94
C ILE A 27 -14.47 -32.77 -22.79
N THR A 28 -14.61 -32.71 -24.12
CA THR A 28 -13.46 -32.60 -25.05
C THR A 28 -12.81 -31.21 -25.01
N GLN A 29 -13.54 -30.15 -24.67
CA GLN A 29 -12.94 -28.82 -24.45
C GLN A 29 -12.20 -28.74 -23.10
N VAL A 30 -12.75 -29.35 -22.05
CA VAL A 30 -12.08 -29.44 -20.75
C VAL A 30 -10.81 -30.30 -20.84
N GLU A 31 -10.85 -31.43 -21.54
CA GLU A 31 -9.67 -32.24 -21.82
C GLU A 31 -8.66 -31.54 -22.73
N ARG A 32 -9.06 -30.72 -23.71
CA ARG A 32 -8.15 -29.87 -24.49
C ARG A 32 -7.49 -28.78 -23.69
N VAL A 33 -8.18 -28.19 -22.73
CA VAL A 33 -7.58 -27.19 -21.81
C VAL A 33 -6.61 -27.86 -20.82
N LEU A 34 -6.88 -29.14 -20.46
CA LEU A 34 -5.99 -29.91 -19.59
C LEU A 34 -4.80 -30.54 -20.37
N SER A 35 -4.97 -30.88 -21.65
CA SER A 35 -3.92 -31.51 -22.48
C SER A 35 -2.91 -30.53 -23.10
N VAL A 36 -3.16 -29.23 -23.12
CA VAL A 36 -2.19 -28.20 -23.55
C VAL A 36 -1.08 -27.94 -22.50
N GLY A 37 -1.19 -28.58 -21.32
CA GLY A 37 -0.22 -28.44 -20.20
C GLY A 37 0.94 -29.44 -20.19
N ASP A 38 0.98 -30.43 -21.07
CA ASP A 38 1.96 -31.54 -20.98
C ASP A 38 3.24 -31.39 -21.82
N GLU A 39 3.42 -30.29 -22.52
CA GLU A 39 4.67 -30.02 -23.21
C GLU A 39 5.52 -28.97 -22.45
N LYS A 40 6.52 -29.49 -21.74
CA LYS A 40 7.66 -28.86 -21.08
C LYS A 40 7.56 -28.70 -19.55
N GLY A 41 8.38 -29.50 -18.90
CA GLY A 41 8.51 -29.67 -17.44
C GLY A 41 9.01 -28.49 -16.58
N GLU A 42 8.76 -27.25 -16.98
CA GLU A 42 9.07 -26.05 -16.18
C GLU A 42 7.82 -25.28 -15.68
N HIS A 43 6.61 -25.74 -16.01
CA HIS A 43 5.36 -25.04 -15.65
C HIS A 43 4.54 -25.71 -14.53
N ALA A 44 5.03 -26.74 -13.87
CA ALA A 44 4.27 -27.55 -12.92
C ALA A 44 3.82 -26.81 -11.64
N ASP A 45 4.54 -25.78 -11.21
CA ASP A 45 4.22 -25.07 -9.94
C ASP A 45 3.23 -23.90 -10.07
N TYR A 46 3.09 -23.31 -11.25
CA TYR A 46 2.12 -22.24 -11.48
C TYR A 46 0.66 -22.73 -11.58
N ASN A 47 0.48 -24.01 -11.91
CA ASN A 47 -0.85 -24.61 -12.16
C ASN A 47 -1.63 -25.01 -10.89
N ARG A 48 -1.03 -25.01 -9.69
CA ARG A 48 -1.76 -25.45 -8.49
C ARG A 48 -2.93 -24.54 -8.12
N ILE A 49 -2.73 -23.23 -8.20
CA ILE A 49 -3.80 -22.27 -7.88
C ILE A 49 -4.85 -22.25 -8.99
N ASP A 50 -4.43 -22.33 -10.24
CA ASP A 50 -5.34 -22.36 -11.39
C ASP A 50 -6.13 -23.68 -11.45
N GLN A 51 -5.54 -24.83 -11.07
CA GLN A 51 -6.24 -26.11 -10.95
C GLN A 51 -7.25 -26.14 -9.79
N GLU A 52 -6.93 -25.50 -8.64
CA GLU A 52 -7.89 -25.37 -7.55
C GLU A 52 -9.04 -24.42 -7.92
N VAL A 53 -8.77 -23.34 -8.66
CA VAL A 53 -9.81 -22.45 -9.20
C VAL A 53 -10.68 -23.19 -10.21
N ALA A 54 -10.10 -23.97 -11.13
CA ALA A 54 -10.84 -24.76 -12.11
C ALA A 54 -11.77 -25.81 -11.47
N LYS A 55 -11.38 -26.37 -10.32
CA LYS A 55 -12.20 -27.33 -9.57
C LYS A 55 -13.47 -26.70 -8.96
N TYR A 56 -13.40 -25.40 -8.58
CA TYR A 56 -14.52 -24.67 -7.98
C TYR A 56 -15.27 -23.78 -8.98
N ALA A 57 -14.62 -23.37 -10.07
CA ALA A 57 -15.26 -22.70 -11.20
C ALA A 57 -15.93 -23.75 -12.07
N GLY A 58 -17.17 -24.11 -11.77
CA GLY A 58 -17.96 -25.00 -12.63
C GLY A 58 -18.09 -24.44 -14.06
N ALA A 59 -18.38 -25.31 -15.02
CA ALA A 59 -18.55 -24.95 -16.43
C ALA A 59 -19.69 -23.95 -16.71
N SER A 60 -20.66 -23.82 -15.77
CA SER A 60 -21.75 -22.85 -15.83
C SER A 60 -21.50 -21.66 -14.89
N GLU A 61 -21.65 -20.44 -15.40
CA GLU A 61 -21.65 -19.24 -14.58
C GLU A 61 -22.79 -19.30 -13.56
N VAL A 62 -22.44 -19.28 -12.27
CA VAL A 62 -23.42 -19.18 -11.19
C VAL A 62 -23.72 -17.71 -10.96
N PHE A 63 -24.95 -17.31 -11.22
CA PHE A 63 -25.39 -15.94 -10.97
C PHE A 63 -25.43 -15.68 -9.46
N VAL A 64 -24.57 -14.79 -8.97
CA VAL A 64 -24.57 -14.35 -7.57
C VAL A 64 -25.51 -13.15 -7.45
N SER A 65 -26.63 -13.32 -6.73
CA SER A 65 -27.59 -12.23 -6.48
C SER A 65 -26.93 -11.08 -5.70
N GLU A 66 -27.51 -9.87 -5.80
CA GLU A 66 -26.98 -8.73 -5.02
C GLU A 66 -27.07 -8.92 -3.51
N GLU A 67 -28.07 -9.65 -3.04
CA GLU A 67 -28.23 -9.98 -1.62
C GLU A 67 -27.14 -10.94 -1.14
N GLU A 68 -26.89 -12.00 -1.88
CA GLU A 68 -25.80 -12.95 -1.63
C GLU A 68 -24.44 -12.26 -1.70
N ASN A 69 -24.22 -11.38 -2.66
CA ASN A 69 -23.00 -10.58 -2.78
C ASN A 69 -22.76 -9.74 -1.51
N LYS A 70 -23.78 -9.07 -0.98
CA LYS A 70 -23.69 -8.31 0.27
C LYS A 70 -23.45 -9.21 1.48
N ARG A 71 -24.08 -10.40 1.53
CA ARG A 71 -23.86 -11.41 2.59
C ARG A 71 -22.43 -11.91 2.60
N LEU A 72 -21.93 -12.34 1.45
CA LEU A 72 -20.56 -12.83 1.28
C LEU A 72 -19.52 -11.75 1.61
N LYS A 73 -19.71 -10.53 1.12
CA LYS A 73 -18.86 -9.40 1.48
C LYS A 73 -18.80 -9.19 2.99
N LYS A 74 -19.93 -9.20 3.67
CA LYS A 74 -19.99 -9.04 5.13
C LYS A 74 -19.24 -10.15 5.87
N MET A 75 -19.26 -11.38 5.34
CA MET A 75 -18.50 -12.51 5.90
C MET A 75 -16.99 -12.29 5.76
N ILE A 76 -16.54 -11.82 4.60
CA ILE A 76 -15.14 -11.48 4.33
C ILE A 76 -14.71 -10.29 5.19
N ASP A 77 -15.50 -9.21 5.22
CA ASP A 77 -15.22 -7.99 5.97
C ASP A 77 -15.11 -8.25 7.48
N ARG A 78 -15.82 -9.25 8.03
CA ARG A 78 -15.73 -9.62 9.44
C ARG A 78 -14.48 -10.42 9.78
N ARG A 79 -13.89 -11.12 8.84
CA ARG A 79 -12.80 -12.07 9.12
C ARG A 79 -11.46 -11.66 8.52
N VAL A 80 -11.43 -11.21 7.29
CA VAL A 80 -10.20 -10.88 6.56
C VAL A 80 -9.81 -9.41 6.78
N LEU A 81 -10.75 -8.48 6.64
CA LEU A 81 -10.48 -7.05 6.75
C LEU A 81 -9.89 -6.63 8.10
N PRO A 82 -10.41 -7.07 9.28
CA PRO A 82 -9.82 -6.69 10.56
C PRO A 82 -8.38 -7.16 10.69
N ILE A 83 -8.07 -8.36 10.18
CA ILE A 83 -6.71 -8.89 10.21
C ILE A 83 -5.78 -8.01 9.36
N MET A 84 -6.18 -7.60 8.17
CA MET A 84 -5.39 -6.71 7.32
C MET A 84 -5.19 -5.34 7.99
N VAL A 85 -6.25 -4.75 8.52
CA VAL A 85 -6.24 -3.43 9.18
C VAL A 85 -5.33 -3.43 10.42
N ILE A 86 -5.49 -4.41 11.31
CA ILE A 86 -4.71 -4.50 12.55
C ILE A 86 -3.24 -4.83 12.24
N THR A 87 -2.96 -5.73 11.29
CA THR A 87 -1.58 -6.04 10.89
C THR A 87 -0.89 -4.81 10.32
N TYR A 88 -1.56 -4.04 9.46
CA TYR A 88 -0.99 -2.81 8.91
C TYR A 88 -0.81 -1.73 9.98
N PHE A 89 -1.75 -1.65 10.93
CA PHE A 89 -1.63 -0.78 12.09
C PHE A 89 -0.38 -1.10 12.93
N LEU A 90 -0.17 -2.39 13.28
CA LEU A 90 1.02 -2.82 14.03
C LEU A 90 2.31 -2.54 13.27
N GLN A 91 2.36 -2.86 11.96
CA GLN A 91 3.52 -2.54 11.14
C GLN A 91 3.81 -1.03 11.09
N SER A 92 2.76 -0.21 10.98
CA SER A 92 2.93 1.24 10.99
C SER A 92 3.40 1.76 12.35
N LEU A 93 2.92 1.14 13.43
CA LEU A 93 3.33 1.43 14.81
C LEU A 93 4.82 1.15 15.01
N ASP A 94 5.30 0.00 14.50
CA ASP A 94 6.70 -0.41 14.59
C ASP A 94 7.64 0.56 13.86
N LYS A 95 7.23 1.06 12.69
CA LYS A 95 7.97 2.09 11.95
C LYS A 95 8.04 3.42 12.71
N GLY A 96 6.96 3.82 13.38
CA GLY A 96 6.88 5.05 14.16
C GLY A 96 7.68 5.01 15.47
N THR A 97 7.95 3.82 16.00
CA THR A 97 8.60 3.61 17.30
C THR A 97 9.96 4.29 17.39
N MET A 98 10.75 4.29 16.30
CA MET A 98 12.09 4.89 16.31
C MET A 98 12.04 6.41 16.52
N SER A 99 11.09 7.09 15.89
CA SER A 99 10.91 8.54 16.11
C SER A 99 10.47 8.84 17.56
N ALA A 100 9.57 8.02 18.11
CA ALA A 100 9.13 8.17 19.50
C ALA A 100 10.28 7.94 20.49
N THR A 101 11.06 6.88 20.31
CA THR A 101 12.18 6.52 21.20
C THR A 101 13.36 7.47 21.09
N SER A 102 13.49 8.23 19.99
CA SER A 102 14.57 9.21 19.77
C SER A 102 14.65 10.28 20.86
N ILE A 103 13.53 10.60 21.50
CA ILE A 103 13.42 11.57 22.59
C ILE A 103 13.22 10.92 23.97
N MET A 104 13.14 9.56 24.00
CA MET A 104 12.98 8.78 25.24
C MET A 104 14.31 8.30 25.84
N GLY A 105 15.45 8.74 25.28
CA GLY A 105 16.79 8.48 25.80
C GLY A 105 17.62 7.47 25.02
N ILE A 106 17.11 6.83 23.95
CA ILE A 106 17.91 5.90 23.13
C ILE A 106 19.15 6.57 22.52
N ARG A 107 19.05 7.88 22.18
CA ARG A 107 20.16 8.64 21.60
C ARG A 107 21.28 8.92 22.60
N ASP A 108 20.94 9.01 23.88
CA ASP A 108 21.90 9.23 24.96
C ASP A 108 22.57 7.92 25.39
N ASP A 109 21.81 6.80 25.29
CA ASP A 109 22.24 5.48 25.74
C ASP A 109 23.14 4.75 24.73
N VAL A 110 23.00 5.06 23.43
CA VAL A 110 23.76 4.42 22.35
C VAL A 110 24.82 5.39 21.84
N PRO A 111 26.13 5.07 22.03
CA PRO A 111 27.22 5.92 21.58
C PRO A 111 27.15 6.25 20.08
N GLY A 112 27.31 7.52 19.74
CA GLY A 112 27.30 8.02 18.36
C GLY A 112 25.92 8.25 17.77
N LEU A 113 24.82 7.98 18.48
CA LEU A 113 23.45 8.15 17.97
C LEU A 113 22.91 9.58 18.13
N LEU A 114 23.64 10.45 18.81
CA LEU A 114 23.28 11.87 18.95
C LEU A 114 23.33 12.62 17.61
N SER A 115 24.23 12.23 16.70
CA SER A 115 24.32 12.78 15.37
C SER A 115 23.06 12.45 14.56
N LYS A 116 22.48 13.48 13.90
CA LYS A 116 21.32 13.32 13.01
C LYS A 116 21.66 12.44 11.81
N GLU A 117 22.88 12.56 11.32
CA GLU A 117 23.37 11.74 10.20
C GLU A 117 23.40 10.27 10.55
N THR A 118 23.94 9.92 11.72
CA THR A 118 23.99 8.54 12.23
C THR A 118 22.60 8.02 12.54
N PHE A 119 21.74 8.83 13.18
CA PHE A 119 20.36 8.47 13.45
C PHE A 119 19.56 8.20 12.16
N GLY A 120 19.78 9.00 11.11
CA GLY A 120 19.15 8.82 9.79
C GLY A 120 19.44 7.46 9.16
N TRP A 121 20.63 6.86 9.42
CA TRP A 121 20.95 5.51 8.92
C TRP A 121 20.01 4.43 9.43
N LEU A 122 19.45 4.56 10.64
CA LEU A 122 18.52 3.59 11.20
C LEU A 122 17.20 3.50 10.43
N THR A 123 16.83 4.55 9.70
CA THR A 123 15.69 4.52 8.79
C THR A 123 16.12 4.10 7.38
N THR A 124 17.24 4.62 6.89
CA THR A 124 17.77 4.34 5.56
C THR A 124 18.00 2.83 5.34
N CYS A 125 18.61 2.13 6.31
CA CYS A 125 18.94 0.70 6.19
C CYS A 125 17.70 -0.19 6.04
N ILE A 126 16.56 0.16 6.64
CA ILE A 126 15.30 -0.56 6.46
C ILE A 126 14.87 -0.52 4.99
N TYR A 127 14.84 0.66 4.37
CA TYR A 127 14.38 0.82 2.99
C TYR A 127 15.36 0.25 1.96
N LEU A 128 16.66 0.25 2.27
CA LEU A 128 17.64 -0.47 1.45
C LEU A 128 17.41 -1.98 1.52
N ALA A 129 17.13 -2.51 2.71
CA ALA A 129 16.80 -3.92 2.88
C ALA A 129 15.50 -4.29 2.13
N VAL A 130 14.45 -3.49 2.28
CA VAL A 130 13.17 -3.66 1.55
C VAL A 130 13.42 -3.67 0.05
N LEU A 131 14.21 -2.74 -0.49
CA LEU A 131 14.52 -2.65 -1.92
C LEU A 131 15.14 -3.94 -2.46
N VAL A 132 16.08 -4.52 -1.71
CA VAL A 132 16.78 -5.75 -2.11
C VAL A 132 15.87 -6.98 -2.01
N VAL A 133 15.04 -7.03 -0.96
CA VAL A 133 14.27 -8.25 -0.61
C VAL A 133 12.88 -8.27 -1.28
N GLU A 134 12.39 -7.16 -1.80
CA GLU A 134 11.06 -7.08 -2.41
C GLU A 134 10.88 -8.08 -3.56
N TYR A 135 11.87 -8.20 -4.45
CA TYR A 135 11.78 -9.14 -5.57
C TYR A 135 11.75 -10.62 -5.10
N PRO A 136 12.68 -11.09 -4.26
CA PRO A 136 12.59 -12.42 -3.65
C PRO A 136 11.26 -12.68 -2.92
N THR A 137 10.78 -11.69 -2.16
CA THR A 137 9.53 -11.78 -1.41
C THR A 137 8.32 -11.98 -2.34
N ASN A 138 8.23 -11.20 -3.41
CA ASN A 138 7.16 -11.34 -4.40
C ASN A 138 7.23 -12.69 -5.13
N TRP A 139 8.42 -13.21 -5.39
CA TRP A 139 8.62 -14.53 -5.99
C TRP A 139 8.18 -15.66 -5.05
N ILE A 140 8.47 -15.55 -3.74
CA ILE A 140 8.02 -16.50 -2.72
C ILE A 140 6.50 -16.44 -2.57
N LEU A 141 5.89 -15.23 -2.48
CA LEU A 141 4.45 -15.05 -2.33
C LEU A 141 3.61 -15.69 -3.45
N GLN A 142 4.20 -15.88 -4.63
CA GLN A 142 3.53 -16.56 -5.73
C GLN A 142 3.52 -18.09 -5.59
N ARG A 143 4.36 -18.66 -4.70
CA ARG A 143 4.57 -20.11 -4.57
C ARG A 143 4.10 -20.69 -3.23
N VAL A 144 4.02 -19.86 -2.20
CA VAL A 144 3.60 -20.29 -0.87
C VAL A 144 2.23 -19.71 -0.49
N PRO A 145 1.52 -20.33 0.46
CA PRO A 145 0.28 -19.78 1.00
C PRO A 145 0.52 -18.40 1.64
N VAL A 146 -0.15 -17.38 1.11
CA VAL A 146 0.07 -15.97 1.47
C VAL A 146 -0.13 -15.71 2.96
N ALA A 147 -1.19 -16.27 3.56
CA ALA A 147 -1.51 -16.06 4.97
C ALA A 147 -0.46 -16.66 5.91
N LYS A 148 0.06 -17.85 5.60
CA LYS A 148 1.10 -18.50 6.40
C LYS A 148 2.44 -17.80 6.28
N TYR A 149 2.81 -17.39 5.07
CA TYR A 149 4.05 -16.65 4.84
C TYR A 149 4.01 -15.28 5.52
N LEU A 150 2.88 -14.58 5.42
CA LEU A 150 2.66 -13.32 6.14
C LEU A 150 2.78 -13.53 7.65
N GLY A 151 2.08 -14.52 8.21
CA GLY A 151 2.12 -14.82 9.64
C GLY A 151 3.51 -15.18 10.16
N PHE A 152 4.28 -15.97 9.40
CA PHE A 152 5.68 -16.27 9.72
C PHE A 152 6.53 -14.99 9.76
N ASN A 153 6.40 -14.13 8.75
CA ASN A 153 7.13 -12.86 8.73
C ASN A 153 6.72 -11.94 9.89
N ILE A 154 5.42 -11.93 10.30
CA ILE A 154 4.98 -11.19 11.49
C ILE A 154 5.72 -11.69 12.74
N LEU A 155 5.82 -13.00 12.95
CA LEU A 155 6.57 -13.56 14.08
C LEU A 155 8.05 -13.19 14.02
N ALA A 156 8.65 -13.24 12.84
CA ALA A 156 10.06 -12.90 12.67
C ALA A 156 10.33 -11.42 12.95
N TRP A 157 9.55 -10.50 12.34
CA TRP A 157 9.78 -9.07 12.60
C TRP A 157 9.45 -8.66 14.03
N SER A 158 8.42 -9.25 14.67
CA SER A 158 8.08 -8.95 16.06
C SER A 158 9.18 -9.37 17.02
N THR A 159 9.81 -10.52 16.78
CA THR A 159 10.98 -10.96 17.53
C THR A 159 12.16 -10.00 17.35
N VAL A 160 12.46 -9.62 16.09
CA VAL A 160 13.51 -8.65 15.78
C VAL A 160 13.21 -7.29 16.41
N LEU A 161 11.93 -6.87 16.43
CA LEU A 161 11.51 -5.62 17.08
C LEU A 161 11.81 -5.66 18.60
N ALA A 162 11.49 -6.76 19.29
CA ALA A 162 11.81 -6.92 20.70
C ALA A 162 13.35 -6.92 20.94
N CYS A 163 14.14 -7.48 20.02
CA CYS A 163 15.59 -7.50 20.12
C CYS A 163 16.24 -6.11 20.08
N HIS A 164 15.54 -5.05 19.59
CA HIS A 164 16.06 -3.68 19.69
C HIS A 164 16.35 -3.27 21.13
N ALA A 165 15.59 -3.77 22.10
CA ALA A 165 15.79 -3.49 23.51
C ALA A 165 17.15 -3.97 24.05
N LEU A 166 17.82 -4.90 23.36
CA LEU A 166 19.13 -5.45 23.73
C LEU A 166 20.30 -4.73 23.03
N CYS A 167 20.01 -3.76 22.14
CA CYS A 167 21.02 -3.12 21.31
C CYS A 167 21.51 -1.81 21.96
N PHE A 168 22.75 -1.83 22.47
CA PHE A 168 23.43 -0.66 23.05
C PHE A 168 24.57 -0.13 22.16
N SER A 169 24.65 -0.57 20.91
CA SER A 169 25.64 -0.09 19.96
C SER A 169 24.99 0.22 18.61
N PHE A 170 25.53 1.21 17.90
CA PHE A 170 25.03 1.61 16.58
C PHE A 170 25.04 0.45 15.56
N PRO A 171 26.13 -0.35 15.41
CA PRO A 171 26.12 -1.50 14.49
C PRO A 171 25.03 -2.53 14.80
N ALA A 172 24.77 -2.80 16.08
CA ALA A 172 23.70 -3.72 16.49
C ALA A 172 22.32 -3.19 16.09
N LEU A 173 22.06 -1.88 16.32
CA LEU A 173 20.82 -1.26 15.89
C LEU A 173 20.65 -1.30 14.36
N VAL A 174 21.70 -1.04 13.58
CA VAL A 174 21.65 -1.15 12.11
C VAL A 174 21.35 -2.58 11.68
N ALA A 175 21.96 -3.58 12.32
CA ALA A 175 21.71 -5.00 11.99
C ALA A 175 20.25 -5.41 12.24
N VAL A 176 19.71 -5.10 13.43
CA VAL A 176 18.31 -5.44 13.74
C VAL A 176 17.33 -4.62 12.90
N ARG A 177 17.63 -3.35 12.56
CA ARG A 177 16.84 -2.54 11.63
C ARG A 177 16.82 -3.10 10.21
N THR A 178 17.96 -3.59 9.72
CA THR A 178 18.05 -4.26 8.43
C THR A 178 17.21 -5.53 8.41
N LEU A 179 17.33 -6.37 9.44
CA LEU A 179 16.51 -7.58 9.60
C LEU A 179 15.01 -7.24 9.69
N LEU A 180 14.64 -6.18 10.40
CA LEU A 180 13.27 -5.70 10.48
C LEU A 180 12.73 -5.37 9.07
N GLY A 181 13.49 -4.61 8.28
CA GLY A 181 13.14 -4.29 6.90
C GLY A 181 12.95 -5.52 6.01
N ILE A 182 13.78 -6.55 6.17
CA ILE A 182 13.67 -7.82 5.43
C ILE A 182 12.32 -8.49 5.71
N PHE A 183 11.94 -8.63 6.96
CA PHE A 183 10.71 -9.33 7.32
C PHE A 183 9.43 -8.48 7.12
N GLU A 184 9.51 -7.16 7.27
CA GLU A 184 8.39 -6.26 7.00
C GLU A 184 8.06 -6.09 5.52
N ALA A 185 9.00 -6.35 4.61
CA ALA A 185 8.82 -6.17 3.17
C ALA A 185 7.62 -6.96 2.61
N VAL A 186 7.24 -8.08 3.25
CA VAL A 186 6.13 -8.93 2.80
C VAL A 186 4.75 -8.26 2.92
N CYS A 187 4.59 -7.30 3.82
CA CYS A 187 3.27 -6.80 4.23
C CYS A 187 2.49 -6.17 3.08
N GLN A 188 3.11 -5.23 2.37
CA GLN A 188 2.44 -4.48 1.31
C GLN A 188 2.07 -5.35 0.10
N PRO A 189 2.99 -6.18 -0.46
CA PRO A 189 2.61 -7.07 -1.55
C PRO A 189 1.60 -8.14 -1.14
N ALA A 190 1.70 -8.71 0.06
CA ALA A 190 0.70 -9.66 0.56
C ALA A 190 -0.70 -9.04 0.64
N PHE A 191 -0.81 -7.81 1.12
CA PHE A 191 -2.10 -7.12 1.22
C PHE A 191 -2.72 -6.78 -0.13
N LEU A 192 -1.90 -6.42 -1.12
CA LEU A 192 -2.38 -6.19 -2.48
C LEU A 192 -2.89 -7.49 -3.11
N ILE A 193 -2.16 -8.60 -2.93
CA ILE A 193 -2.59 -9.93 -3.37
C ILE A 193 -3.89 -10.34 -2.68
N MET A 194 -3.97 -10.22 -1.36
CA MET A 194 -5.18 -10.55 -0.59
C MET A 194 -6.37 -9.67 -0.99
N THR A 195 -6.16 -8.38 -1.21
CA THR A 195 -7.23 -7.49 -1.67
C THR A 195 -7.76 -7.94 -3.03
N GLY A 196 -6.89 -8.35 -3.96
CA GLY A 196 -7.29 -8.91 -5.26
C GLY A 196 -8.01 -10.25 -5.17
N LEU A 197 -7.62 -11.09 -4.21
CA LEU A 197 -8.14 -12.46 -4.04
C LEU A 197 -9.53 -12.48 -3.36
N TRP A 198 -9.82 -11.55 -2.45
CA TRP A 198 -11.02 -11.54 -1.62
C TRP A 198 -12.09 -10.54 -2.09
N TYR A 199 -11.71 -9.47 -2.80
CA TYR A 199 -12.62 -8.36 -3.10
C TYR A 199 -12.79 -8.12 -4.59
N LYS A 200 -13.99 -7.70 -4.99
CA LYS A 200 -14.27 -7.27 -6.36
C LYS A 200 -13.45 -6.03 -6.72
N ARG A 201 -13.08 -5.88 -8.00
CA ARG A 201 -12.26 -4.77 -8.51
C ARG A 201 -12.77 -3.39 -8.08
N GLU A 202 -14.10 -3.23 -8.02
CA GLU A 202 -14.76 -1.99 -7.60
C GLU A 202 -14.57 -1.69 -6.11
N GLU A 203 -14.41 -2.73 -5.28
CA GLU A 203 -14.25 -2.63 -3.83
C GLU A 203 -12.80 -2.46 -3.40
N GLN A 204 -11.86 -2.92 -4.22
CA GLN A 204 -10.42 -2.96 -3.87
C GLN A 204 -9.87 -1.61 -3.44
N ALA A 205 -10.25 -0.53 -4.14
CA ALA A 205 -9.78 0.82 -3.81
C ALA A 205 -10.22 1.26 -2.39
N GLN A 206 -11.45 0.89 -1.99
CA GLN A 206 -11.96 1.19 -0.66
C GLN A 206 -11.23 0.39 0.42
N ILE A 207 -10.97 -0.90 0.16
CA ILE A 207 -10.25 -1.79 1.09
C ILE A 207 -8.80 -1.30 1.28
N VAL A 208 -8.12 -0.94 0.20
CA VAL A 208 -6.77 -0.34 0.26
C VAL A 208 -6.79 0.93 1.11
N THR A 209 -7.80 1.78 0.95
CA THR A 209 -7.93 3.00 1.77
C THR A 209 -8.06 2.68 3.25
N TYR A 210 -8.83 1.66 3.63
CA TYR A 210 -9.04 1.30 5.04
C TYR A 210 -7.75 0.88 5.75
N TRP A 211 -6.94 0.00 5.15
CA TRP A 211 -5.69 -0.38 5.80
C TRP A 211 -4.62 0.72 5.68
N TYR A 212 -4.62 1.52 4.60
CA TYR A 212 -3.66 2.63 4.46
C TYR A 212 -3.90 3.78 5.45
N MET A 213 -5.16 4.03 5.85
CA MET A 213 -5.50 5.01 6.90
C MET A 213 -4.88 4.68 8.27
N MET A 214 -4.45 3.44 8.47
CA MET A 214 -3.78 3.04 9.71
C MET A 214 -2.45 3.77 9.95
N ASN A 215 -1.84 4.35 8.92
CA ASN A 215 -0.71 5.29 9.10
C ASN A 215 -1.08 6.51 9.96
N GLY A 216 -2.30 7.04 9.80
CA GLY A 216 -2.78 8.13 10.65
C GLY A 216 -3.22 7.63 12.04
N ALA A 217 -3.91 6.49 12.10
CA ALA A 217 -4.33 5.89 13.37
C ALA A 217 -3.14 5.53 14.27
N GLN A 218 -2.04 5.03 13.67
CA GLN A 218 -0.78 4.74 14.38
C GLN A 218 -0.19 6.00 15.03
N GLN A 219 -0.24 7.17 14.38
CA GLN A 219 0.26 8.41 14.98
C GLN A 219 -0.55 8.79 16.23
N ILE A 220 -1.86 8.57 16.21
CA ILE A 220 -2.74 8.86 17.34
C ILE A 220 -2.48 7.88 18.50
N VAL A 221 -2.62 6.59 18.23
CA VAL A 221 -2.46 5.55 19.26
C VAL A 221 -1.01 5.41 19.71
N GLY A 222 -0.06 5.47 18.75
CA GLY A 222 1.37 5.41 19.01
C GLY A 222 1.85 6.59 19.89
N GLY A 223 1.34 7.80 19.63
CA GLY A 223 1.64 8.97 20.46
C GLY A 223 1.14 8.80 21.91
N LEU A 224 -0.10 8.28 22.08
CA LEU A 224 -0.66 8.00 23.40
C LEU A 224 0.15 6.91 24.15
N LEU A 225 0.48 5.82 23.47
CA LEU A 225 1.30 4.75 24.05
C LEU A 225 2.72 5.26 24.38
N ALA A 226 3.34 6.02 23.49
CA ALA A 226 4.64 6.61 23.73
C ALA A 226 4.63 7.58 24.93
N TYR A 227 3.54 8.36 25.11
CA TYR A 227 3.33 9.14 26.32
C TYR A 227 3.31 8.25 27.56
N ALA A 228 2.50 7.18 27.57
CA ALA A 228 2.42 6.27 28.70
C ALA A 228 3.77 5.61 29.03
N PHE A 229 4.53 5.17 28.02
CA PHE A 229 5.88 4.61 28.23
C PHE A 229 6.89 5.67 28.68
N SER A 230 6.76 6.91 28.23
CA SER A 230 7.66 8.01 28.67
C SER A 230 7.50 8.34 30.14
N THR A 231 6.36 8.00 30.78
CA THR A 231 6.16 8.20 32.24
C THR A 231 6.90 7.16 33.09
N ILE A 232 7.38 6.06 32.53
CA ILE A 232 8.17 5.02 33.21
C ILE A 232 9.61 5.54 33.46
N ARG A 233 9.78 6.80 33.81
CA ARG A 233 11.07 7.36 34.19
C ARG A 233 11.36 7.05 35.65
N HIS A 234 12.35 6.20 35.91
CA HIS A 234 12.84 6.03 37.27
C HIS A 234 13.92 7.09 37.55
N PRO A 235 13.81 7.89 38.65
CA PRO A 235 14.80 8.92 39.00
C PRO A 235 16.23 8.40 39.23
N SER A 236 16.35 7.13 39.60
CA SER A 236 17.64 6.43 39.84
C SER A 236 18.47 6.16 38.60
N PHE A 237 17.95 6.37 37.39
CA PHE A 237 18.63 6.03 36.12
C PHE A 237 19.89 6.85 35.86
N LYS A 238 19.93 8.11 36.36
CA LYS A 238 21.10 8.96 36.20
C LYS A 238 22.25 8.58 37.16
N ALA A 239 21.95 7.86 38.24
CA ALA A 239 22.93 7.56 39.28
C ALA A 239 23.65 6.22 39.12
N ASN A 240 23.05 5.20 38.47
CA ASN A 240 23.64 3.86 38.31
C ASN A 240 23.16 3.12 37.05
N PRO A 241 23.83 3.28 35.91
CA PRO A 241 23.39 2.68 34.65
C PRO A 241 23.41 1.15 34.65
N GLY A 242 24.17 0.51 35.56
CA GLY A 242 24.34 -0.94 35.62
C GLY A 242 23.23 -1.71 36.34
N ASN A 243 22.44 -1.06 37.20
CA ASN A 243 21.40 -1.70 38.04
C ASN A 243 19.98 -1.25 37.71
N ALA A 244 19.79 -0.60 36.59
CA ALA A 244 18.51 -0.01 36.26
C ALA A 244 17.54 -1.05 35.67
N PRO A 245 16.27 -1.07 36.13
CA PRO A 245 15.20 -1.80 35.44
C PRO A 245 15.03 -1.23 34.01
N ILE A 246 14.27 -1.92 33.19
CA ILE A 246 14.02 -1.64 31.77
C ILE A 246 13.80 -0.13 31.53
N ARG A 247 14.52 0.47 30.58
CA ARG A 247 14.39 1.89 30.19
C ARG A 247 13.12 2.12 29.39
N SER A 248 12.57 3.34 29.38
CA SER A 248 11.34 3.67 28.66
C SER A 248 11.38 3.26 27.18
N TRP A 249 12.48 3.53 26.48
CA TRP A 249 12.63 3.13 25.07
C TRP A 249 12.72 1.61 24.87
N GLN A 250 13.30 0.89 25.83
CA GLN A 250 13.34 -0.58 25.78
C GLN A 250 11.96 -1.18 26.01
N ALA A 251 11.21 -0.63 26.99
CA ALA A 251 9.88 -1.09 27.33
C ALA A 251 8.92 -1.01 26.12
N ILE A 252 8.97 0.06 25.33
CA ILE A 252 8.13 0.21 24.15
C ILE A 252 8.46 -0.82 23.07
N PHE A 253 9.75 -1.09 22.81
CA PHE A 253 10.16 -2.12 21.84
C PHE A 253 9.75 -3.53 22.27
N ILE A 254 9.92 -3.87 23.55
CA ILE A 254 9.48 -5.17 24.09
C ILE A 254 7.96 -5.32 24.00
N CYS A 255 7.23 -4.31 24.44
CA CYS A 255 5.76 -4.34 24.46
C CYS A 255 5.19 -4.49 23.04
N TYR A 256 5.65 -3.66 22.08
CA TYR A 256 5.19 -3.74 20.71
C TYR A 256 5.60 -5.08 20.06
N GLY A 257 6.83 -5.55 20.31
CA GLY A 257 7.27 -6.86 19.85
C GLY A 257 6.40 -7.99 20.39
N CYS A 258 6.08 -8.00 21.68
CA CYS A 258 5.19 -9.01 22.29
C CYS A 258 3.77 -8.96 21.70
N ILE A 259 3.19 -7.78 21.56
CA ILE A 259 1.84 -7.61 20.97
C ILE A 259 1.83 -8.10 19.52
N SER A 260 2.81 -7.70 18.72
CA SER A 260 2.92 -8.12 17.32
C SER A 260 3.20 -9.63 17.20
N PHE A 261 3.94 -10.22 18.14
CA PHE A 261 4.20 -11.66 18.18
C PHE A 261 2.92 -12.46 18.44
N LEU A 262 2.15 -12.09 19.47
CA LEU A 262 0.87 -12.71 19.77
C LEU A 262 -0.11 -12.55 18.61
N TRP A 263 -0.10 -11.38 17.97
CA TRP A 263 -0.88 -11.14 16.77
C TRP A 263 -0.46 -12.03 15.61
N GLY A 264 0.84 -12.22 15.39
CA GLY A 264 1.37 -13.13 14.37
C GLY A 264 0.89 -14.57 14.56
N LEU A 265 0.90 -15.08 15.80
CA LEU A 265 0.34 -16.37 16.13
C LEU A 265 -1.16 -16.42 15.77
N TYR A 266 -1.93 -15.40 16.16
CA TYR A 266 -3.36 -15.33 15.83
C TYR A 266 -3.59 -15.36 14.31
N VAL A 267 -2.80 -14.62 13.53
CA VAL A 267 -2.89 -14.56 12.05
C VAL A 267 -2.64 -15.94 11.42
N ILE A 268 -1.61 -16.67 11.86
CA ILE A 268 -1.28 -18.01 11.34
C ILE A 268 -2.47 -18.98 11.46
N PHE A 269 -3.19 -18.92 12.57
CA PHE A 269 -4.29 -19.86 12.85
C PHE A 269 -5.65 -19.40 12.30
N THR A 270 -5.86 -18.09 12.12
CA THR A 270 -7.19 -17.55 11.80
C THR A 270 -7.34 -17.03 10.37
N LEU A 271 -6.26 -16.57 9.74
CA LEU A 271 -6.30 -16.02 8.38
C LEU A 271 -6.34 -17.15 7.34
N PRO A 272 -7.42 -17.27 6.54
CA PRO A 272 -7.44 -18.24 5.46
C PRO A 272 -6.59 -17.78 4.27
N ASP A 273 -5.88 -18.71 3.65
CA ASP A 273 -4.99 -18.45 2.51
C ASP A 273 -5.74 -18.01 1.25
N SER A 274 -6.92 -18.60 1.02
CA SER A 274 -7.77 -18.30 -0.13
C SER A 274 -9.23 -18.65 0.18
N PRO A 275 -10.21 -18.15 -0.60
CA PRO A 275 -11.61 -18.56 -0.47
C PRO A 275 -11.79 -20.07 -0.54
N MET A 276 -11.05 -20.76 -1.41
CA MET A 276 -11.14 -22.21 -1.62
C MET A 276 -10.60 -23.02 -0.44
N ARG A 277 -9.55 -22.54 0.23
CA ARG A 277 -8.90 -23.22 1.37
C ARG A 277 -9.44 -22.81 2.74
N ALA A 278 -10.40 -21.92 2.78
CA ALA A 278 -11.01 -21.44 4.00
C ALA A 278 -11.85 -22.56 4.69
N LYS A 279 -11.33 -23.11 5.79
CA LYS A 279 -12.04 -24.14 6.57
C LYS A 279 -13.26 -23.60 7.33
N CYS A 280 -13.42 -22.30 7.42
CA CYS A 280 -14.44 -21.63 8.23
C CYS A 280 -15.77 -21.41 7.52
N TRP A 281 -15.88 -21.73 6.23
CA TRP A 281 -17.07 -21.51 5.41
C TRP A 281 -17.54 -22.80 4.73
N SER A 282 -18.83 -22.86 4.41
CA SER A 282 -19.42 -23.99 3.70
C SER A 282 -18.87 -24.11 2.28
N GLU A 283 -18.94 -25.30 1.67
CA GLU A 283 -18.49 -25.50 0.29
C GLU A 283 -19.31 -24.67 -0.72
N GLU A 284 -20.59 -24.42 -0.44
CA GLU A 284 -21.44 -23.56 -1.24
C GLU A 284 -20.99 -22.10 -1.17
N ASP A 285 -20.72 -21.58 0.02
CA ASP A 285 -20.20 -20.21 0.19
C ASP A 285 -18.84 -20.03 -0.48
N LYS A 286 -17.97 -21.05 -0.45
CA LYS A 286 -16.67 -21.02 -1.14
C LYS A 286 -16.85 -20.91 -2.64
N LYS A 287 -17.76 -21.71 -3.24
CA LYS A 287 -18.08 -21.62 -4.67
C LYS A 287 -18.58 -20.23 -5.06
N LEU A 288 -19.52 -19.69 -4.28
CA LEU A 288 -20.06 -18.35 -4.50
C LEU A 288 -18.99 -17.26 -4.33
N MET A 289 -18.06 -17.41 -3.37
CA MET A 289 -16.95 -16.47 -3.18
C MET A 289 -15.96 -16.50 -4.36
N VAL A 290 -15.66 -17.67 -4.91
CA VAL A 290 -14.81 -17.80 -6.10
C VAL A 290 -15.50 -17.17 -7.30
N GLU A 291 -16.79 -17.46 -7.50
CA GLU A 291 -17.57 -16.88 -8.59
C GLU A 291 -17.69 -15.36 -8.47
N ARG A 292 -17.86 -14.84 -7.24
CA ARG A 292 -17.89 -13.39 -6.97
C ARG A 292 -16.67 -12.66 -7.48
N VAL A 293 -15.48 -13.25 -7.35
CA VAL A 293 -14.21 -12.64 -7.78
C VAL A 293 -13.79 -13.09 -9.19
N ARG A 294 -14.51 -14.01 -9.82
CA ARG A 294 -14.26 -14.46 -11.19
C ARG A 294 -14.27 -13.30 -12.18
N SER A 295 -15.19 -12.35 -11.99
CA SER A 295 -15.27 -11.13 -12.81
C SER A 295 -14.02 -10.23 -12.70
N ASN A 296 -13.19 -10.40 -11.65
CA ASN A 296 -11.93 -9.70 -11.54
C ASN A 296 -10.90 -10.15 -12.58
N GLN A 297 -11.14 -11.32 -13.24
CA GLN A 297 -10.25 -11.96 -14.23
C GLN A 297 -8.79 -12.10 -13.73
N THR A 298 -8.61 -12.21 -12.41
CA THR A 298 -7.29 -12.31 -11.78
C THR A 298 -6.62 -13.67 -12.03
N GLY A 299 -7.38 -14.71 -12.46
CA GLY A 299 -6.85 -16.03 -12.83
C GLY A 299 -6.56 -16.20 -14.33
N LEU A 300 -7.20 -15.40 -15.20
CA LEU A 300 -7.04 -15.43 -16.66
C LEU A 300 -6.14 -14.30 -17.20
N GLN A 301 -5.39 -13.62 -16.33
CA GLN A 301 -4.43 -12.63 -16.78
C GLN A 301 -3.36 -13.33 -17.63
N ASN A 302 -3.30 -12.95 -18.91
CA ASN A 302 -2.25 -13.36 -19.81
C ASN A 302 -0.88 -13.10 -19.15
N LYS A 303 -0.31 -14.11 -18.48
CA LYS A 303 1.01 -14.06 -17.83
C LYS A 303 2.15 -14.00 -18.85
N LYS A 304 1.84 -13.86 -20.15
CA LYS A 304 2.87 -13.76 -21.19
C LYS A 304 3.52 -12.38 -21.12
N PHE A 305 4.79 -12.38 -20.74
CA PHE A 305 5.61 -11.18 -20.81
C PHE A 305 5.70 -10.70 -22.26
N ARG A 306 5.32 -9.44 -22.50
CA ARG A 306 5.36 -8.80 -23.82
C ARG A 306 6.50 -7.78 -23.86
N ALA A 307 7.61 -8.14 -24.51
CA ALA A 307 8.80 -7.31 -24.56
C ALA A 307 8.55 -5.90 -25.12
N TYR A 308 7.60 -5.73 -26.08
CA TYR A 308 7.26 -4.41 -26.59
C TYR A 308 6.59 -3.51 -25.55
N GLN A 309 5.71 -4.07 -24.67
CA GLN A 309 5.08 -3.33 -23.57
C GLN A 309 6.13 -2.91 -22.52
N PHE A 310 7.14 -3.77 -22.26
CA PHE A 310 8.27 -3.44 -21.40
C PHE A 310 9.05 -2.24 -21.96
N LYS A 311 9.42 -2.29 -23.27
CA LYS A 311 10.10 -1.18 -23.94
C LYS A 311 9.26 0.10 -23.93
N GLU A 312 7.96 -0.03 -24.17
CA GLU A 312 7.02 1.11 -24.11
C GLU A 312 6.97 1.73 -22.72
N ALA A 313 6.94 0.93 -21.63
CA ALA A 313 6.97 1.43 -20.27
C ALA A 313 8.21 2.26 -19.96
N LEU A 314 9.39 1.81 -20.43
CA LEU A 314 10.66 2.52 -20.24
C LEU A 314 10.77 3.81 -21.08
N LEU A 315 10.13 3.86 -22.24
CA LEU A 315 10.16 5.02 -23.11
C LEU A 315 9.01 6.02 -22.88
N ASP A 316 8.06 5.68 -21.99
CA ASP A 316 6.92 6.54 -21.73
C ASP A 316 7.23 7.62 -20.68
N PRO A 317 7.21 8.92 -21.04
CA PRO A 317 7.41 10.01 -20.08
C PRO A 317 6.44 9.96 -18.89
N GLN A 318 5.25 9.39 -19.07
CA GLN A 318 4.25 9.21 -18.01
C GLN A 318 4.80 8.35 -16.87
N THR A 319 5.57 7.31 -17.16
CA THR A 319 6.21 6.43 -16.16
C THR A 319 7.14 7.24 -15.24
N TYR A 320 7.97 8.07 -15.82
CA TYR A 320 8.91 8.93 -15.07
C TYR A 320 8.20 10.02 -14.26
N CYS A 321 7.05 10.50 -14.75
CA CYS A 321 6.22 11.42 -13.96
C CYS A 321 5.69 10.75 -12.69
N TYR A 322 5.20 9.51 -12.76
CA TYR A 322 4.77 8.78 -11.56
C TYR A 322 5.92 8.49 -10.61
N MET A 323 7.09 8.11 -11.13
CA MET A 323 8.31 7.99 -10.32
C MET A 323 8.67 9.31 -9.62
N GLY A 324 8.60 10.43 -10.35
CA GLY A 324 8.85 11.77 -9.82
C GLY A 324 7.86 12.14 -8.70
N ILE A 325 6.56 11.91 -8.92
CA ILE A 325 5.55 12.12 -7.87
C ILE A 325 5.89 11.30 -6.64
N GLN A 326 6.28 10.04 -6.82
CA GLN A 326 6.58 9.15 -5.72
C GLN A 326 7.83 9.57 -4.95
N ILE A 327 8.94 9.87 -5.61
CA ILE A 327 10.19 10.23 -4.92
C ILE A 327 10.08 11.60 -4.23
N PHE A 328 9.46 12.60 -4.88
CA PHE A 328 9.32 13.95 -4.33
C PHE A 328 8.29 14.05 -3.19
N THR A 329 7.42 13.06 -3.03
CA THR A 329 6.54 12.95 -1.86
C THR A 329 7.15 12.10 -0.77
N THR A 330 7.84 10.99 -1.08
CA THR A 330 8.38 10.08 -0.07
C THR A 330 9.64 10.60 0.60
N LEU A 331 10.48 11.36 -0.11
CA LEU A 331 11.67 11.96 0.49
C LEU A 331 11.32 12.89 1.67
N PRO A 332 10.41 13.88 1.54
CA PRO A 332 9.97 14.68 2.67
C PRO A 332 9.24 13.84 3.74
N THR A 333 8.41 12.86 3.33
CA THR A 333 7.68 12.00 4.27
C THR A 333 8.61 11.26 5.21
N SER A 334 9.62 10.61 4.67
CA SER A 334 10.58 9.80 5.45
C SER A 334 11.49 10.68 6.31
N GLY A 335 11.96 11.79 5.76
CA GLY A 335 12.81 12.73 6.50
C GLY A 335 12.08 13.38 7.68
N LEU A 336 10.95 14.03 7.40
CA LEU A 336 10.13 14.65 8.45
C LEU A 336 9.60 13.61 9.45
N GLY A 337 9.23 12.41 8.99
CA GLY A 337 8.74 11.34 9.86
C GLY A 337 9.81 10.80 10.81
N ALA A 338 11.04 10.61 10.33
CA ALA A 338 12.15 10.15 11.17
C ALA A 338 12.52 11.17 12.28
N PHE A 339 12.50 12.46 11.95
CA PHE A 339 12.90 13.53 12.84
C PHE A 339 11.74 14.29 13.51
N TYR A 340 10.49 13.81 13.31
CA TYR A 340 9.27 14.47 13.79
C TYR A 340 9.36 14.91 15.25
N ASN A 341 9.64 13.97 16.14
CA ASN A 341 9.67 14.24 17.58
C ASN A 341 10.86 15.12 17.98
N ILE A 342 12.00 14.95 17.32
CA ILE A 342 13.20 15.77 17.57
C ILE A 342 12.93 17.23 17.17
N ILE A 343 12.31 17.47 16.01
CA ILE A 343 11.98 18.82 15.53
C ILE A 343 11.03 19.52 16.51
N ILE A 344 10.00 18.84 17.00
CA ILE A 344 9.05 19.42 17.96
C ILE A 344 9.74 19.68 19.31
N GLN A 345 10.62 18.79 19.77
CA GLN A 345 11.41 18.99 20.97
C GLN A 345 12.33 20.22 20.85
N ASP A 346 12.97 20.41 19.69
CA ASP A 346 13.81 21.57 19.41
C ASP A 346 13.02 22.90 19.34
N LEU A 347 11.70 22.86 19.12
CA LEU A 347 10.82 24.01 19.30
C LEU A 347 10.59 24.36 20.78
N GLY A 348 11.11 23.57 21.73
CA GLY A 348 11.05 23.81 23.17
C GLY A 348 9.85 23.18 23.87
N PHE A 349 9.26 22.10 23.31
CA PHE A 349 8.25 21.29 23.99
C PHE A 349 8.91 20.18 24.83
N ASP A 350 8.32 19.87 25.99
CA ASP A 350 8.78 18.77 26.82
C ASP A 350 8.46 17.40 26.16
N VAL A 351 9.22 16.36 26.53
CA VAL A 351 9.08 14.99 25.94
C VAL A 351 7.64 14.50 26.00
N LEU A 352 6.95 14.68 27.12
CA LEU A 352 5.56 14.26 27.29
C LEU A 352 4.61 15.03 26.36
N GLN A 353 4.84 16.35 26.22
CA GLN A 353 4.07 17.18 25.30
C GLN A 353 4.28 16.75 23.84
N VAL A 354 5.53 16.47 23.45
CA VAL A 354 5.87 16.05 22.09
C VAL A 354 5.11 14.77 21.72
N GLN A 355 5.04 13.78 22.61
CA GLN A 355 4.31 12.54 22.34
C GLN A 355 2.81 12.78 22.14
N LEU A 356 2.18 13.66 22.93
CA LEU A 356 0.78 14.02 22.75
C LEU A 356 0.53 14.83 21.47
N LEU A 357 1.47 15.71 21.09
CA LEU A 357 1.38 16.51 19.86
C LEU A 357 1.49 15.65 18.60
N ALA A 358 2.12 14.47 18.69
CA ALA A 358 2.14 13.50 17.60
C ALA A 358 0.72 13.00 17.21
N MET A 359 -0.22 12.98 18.15
CA MET A 359 -1.61 12.60 17.88
C MET A 359 -2.28 13.56 16.90
N VAL A 360 -2.01 14.86 17.03
CA VAL A 360 -2.57 15.89 16.14
C VAL A 360 -2.13 15.67 14.69
N LEU A 361 -0.87 15.28 14.48
CA LEU A 361 -0.40 14.92 13.15
C LEU A 361 -1.22 13.78 12.54
N GLY A 362 -1.56 12.76 13.33
CA GLY A 362 -2.41 11.66 12.86
C GLY A 362 -3.77 12.14 12.36
N VAL A 363 -4.39 13.08 13.08
CA VAL A 363 -5.66 13.70 12.67
C VAL A 363 -5.49 14.48 11.37
N VAL A 364 -4.41 15.26 11.23
CA VAL A 364 -4.11 16.04 10.02
C VAL A 364 -3.92 15.12 8.81
N ILE A 365 -3.20 14.00 8.97
CA ILE A 365 -3.00 13.02 7.89
C ILE A 365 -4.35 12.43 7.45
N ILE A 366 -5.18 11.97 8.39
CA ILE A 366 -6.50 11.40 8.08
C ILE A 366 -7.37 12.44 7.38
N ALA A 367 -7.44 13.65 7.91
CA ALA A 367 -8.21 14.75 7.33
C ALA A 367 -7.73 15.09 5.90
N THR A 368 -6.42 15.09 5.67
CA THR A 368 -5.81 15.32 4.35
C THR A 368 -6.21 14.24 3.34
N LEU A 369 -6.10 12.95 3.73
CA LEU A 369 -6.45 11.83 2.85
C LEU A 369 -7.95 11.82 2.53
N MET A 370 -8.81 12.02 3.54
CA MET A 370 -10.26 12.08 3.33
C MET A 370 -10.68 13.33 2.52
N GLY A 371 -10.10 14.49 2.84
CA GLY A 371 -10.38 15.75 2.15
C GLY A 371 -9.96 15.70 0.69
N SER A 372 -8.80 15.13 0.38
CA SER A 372 -8.34 14.96 -1.00
C SER A 372 -9.23 13.98 -1.78
N ALA A 373 -9.63 12.86 -1.19
CA ALA A 373 -10.54 11.91 -1.82
C ALA A 373 -11.93 12.51 -2.06
N TRP A 374 -12.46 13.27 -1.10
CA TRP A 374 -13.73 13.99 -1.25
C TRP A 374 -13.66 15.04 -2.37
N MET A 375 -12.57 15.82 -2.42
CA MET A 375 -12.36 16.84 -3.45
C MET A 375 -12.27 16.21 -4.85
N VAL A 376 -11.55 15.10 -5.00
CA VAL A 376 -11.48 14.34 -6.27
C VAL A 376 -12.84 13.80 -6.67
N LYS A 377 -13.62 13.25 -5.72
CA LYS A 377 -14.98 12.76 -6.00
C LYS A 377 -15.89 13.87 -6.55
N LYS A 378 -15.76 15.09 -6.01
CA LYS A 378 -16.57 16.26 -6.42
C LYS A 378 -16.08 16.88 -7.72
N THR A 379 -14.76 17.06 -7.89
CA THR A 379 -14.19 17.78 -9.03
C THR A 379 -13.80 16.88 -10.20
N LYS A 380 -13.62 15.57 -9.94
CA LYS A 380 -13.05 14.57 -10.87
C LYS A 380 -11.66 14.95 -11.42
N GLN A 381 -10.93 15.80 -10.69
CA GLN A 381 -9.62 16.36 -11.06
C GLN A 381 -8.54 15.93 -10.06
N ASN A 382 -7.82 14.84 -10.33
CA ASN A 382 -6.80 14.34 -9.41
C ASN A 382 -5.58 15.26 -9.33
N LEU A 383 -5.01 15.64 -10.48
CA LEU A 383 -3.79 16.45 -10.56
C LEU A 383 -3.99 17.86 -10.00
N LEU A 384 -5.15 18.45 -10.24
CA LEU A 384 -5.48 19.76 -9.67
C LEU A 384 -5.63 19.66 -8.14
N THR A 385 -6.27 18.60 -7.64
CA THR A 385 -6.38 18.35 -6.20
C THR A 385 -5.01 18.19 -5.56
N MET A 386 -4.08 17.44 -6.18
CA MET A 386 -2.71 17.34 -5.69
C MET A 386 -2.06 18.72 -5.56
N ALA A 387 -2.15 19.56 -6.61
CA ALA A 387 -1.57 20.90 -6.61
C ALA A 387 -2.15 21.80 -5.51
N VAL A 388 -3.46 21.75 -5.26
CA VAL A 388 -4.12 22.54 -4.21
C VAL A 388 -3.61 22.12 -2.82
N PHE A 389 -3.48 20.83 -2.55
CA PHE A 389 -2.96 20.34 -1.26
C PHE A 389 -1.47 20.59 -1.06
N MET A 390 -0.71 20.96 -2.12
CA MET A 390 0.67 21.42 -2.00
C MET A 390 0.79 22.85 -1.46
N ILE A 391 -0.23 23.70 -1.62
CA ILE A 391 -0.17 25.11 -1.18
C ILE A 391 0.07 25.22 0.34
N PRO A 392 -0.70 24.53 1.21
CA PRO A 392 -0.42 24.58 2.65
C PRO A 392 0.95 24.02 3.01
N ALA A 393 1.44 22.97 2.32
CA ALA A 393 2.76 22.40 2.53
C ALA A 393 3.88 23.42 2.26
N PHE A 394 3.79 24.17 1.16
CA PHE A 394 4.69 25.27 0.85
C PHE A 394 4.65 26.35 1.92
N THR A 395 3.45 26.83 2.24
CA THR A 395 3.26 27.90 3.22
C THR A 395 3.83 27.52 4.58
N GLY A 396 3.52 26.31 5.08
CA GLY A 396 4.03 25.81 6.34
C GLY A 396 5.56 25.73 6.37
N THR A 397 6.16 25.24 5.29
CA THR A 397 7.64 25.15 5.17
C THR A 397 8.28 26.54 5.19
N ILE A 398 7.76 27.51 4.43
CA ILE A 398 8.28 28.89 4.38
C ILE A 398 8.16 29.55 5.77
N VAL A 399 7.03 29.37 6.46
CA VAL A 399 6.83 29.94 7.81
C VAL A 399 7.86 29.39 8.79
N ILE A 400 8.13 28.08 8.80
CA ILE A 400 9.15 27.50 9.69
C ILE A 400 10.55 28.04 9.37
N MET A 401 10.86 28.27 8.09
CA MET A 401 12.16 28.80 7.67
C MET A 401 12.34 30.27 8.06
N THR A 402 11.28 31.08 7.99
CA THR A 402 11.36 32.55 8.14
C THR A 402 11.08 33.03 9.56
N VAL A 403 10.06 32.49 10.23
CA VAL A 403 9.63 32.94 11.55
C VAL A 403 10.57 32.42 12.64
N LYS A 404 11.07 33.31 13.52
CA LYS A 404 11.88 32.94 14.66
C LYS A 404 10.99 32.59 15.85
N ASN A 405 11.39 31.58 16.62
CA ASN A 405 10.71 31.19 17.86
C ASN A 405 11.11 32.16 18.98
N THR A 406 10.31 33.19 19.24
CA THR A 406 10.60 34.24 20.20
C THR A 406 9.66 34.22 21.41
N ASN A 407 8.45 33.75 21.26
CA ASN A 407 7.44 33.71 22.31
C ASN A 407 6.48 32.53 22.14
N ASN A 408 5.58 32.32 23.12
CA ASN A 408 4.63 31.20 23.08
C ASN A 408 3.67 31.24 21.85
N ALA A 409 3.32 32.42 21.36
CA ALA A 409 2.46 32.55 20.19
C ALA A 409 3.19 32.12 18.91
N THR A 410 4.46 32.55 18.75
CA THR A 410 5.28 32.09 17.61
C THR A 410 5.58 30.60 17.69
N LYS A 411 5.81 30.07 18.89
CA LYS A 411 5.98 28.63 19.12
C LYS A 411 4.76 27.82 18.66
N ALA A 412 3.54 28.24 19.01
CA ALA A 412 2.31 27.63 18.59
C ALA A 412 2.09 27.75 17.07
N GLY A 413 2.39 28.91 16.49
CA GLY A 413 2.31 29.14 15.04
C GLY A 413 3.26 28.24 14.24
N LEU A 414 4.49 28.06 14.71
CA LEU A 414 5.48 27.16 14.11
C LEU A 414 5.01 25.69 14.16
N LEU A 415 4.42 25.28 15.29
CA LEU A 415 3.87 23.93 15.44
C LEU A 415 2.71 23.67 14.48
N ILE A 416 1.76 24.60 14.36
CA ILE A 416 0.66 24.52 13.40
C ILE A 416 1.21 24.45 11.97
N SER A 417 2.18 25.30 11.65
CA SER A 417 2.84 25.32 10.34
C SER A 417 3.52 23.96 10.04
N TYR A 418 4.12 23.34 11.06
CA TYR A 418 4.73 22.02 10.94
C TYR A 418 3.71 20.92 10.60
N TRP A 419 2.53 20.93 11.24
CA TRP A 419 1.47 19.97 10.92
C TRP A 419 0.88 20.18 9.51
N ILE A 420 0.71 21.41 9.09
CA ILE A 420 0.18 21.75 7.78
C ILE A 420 1.12 21.29 6.65
N ILE A 421 2.41 21.18 6.89
CA ILE A 421 3.36 20.65 5.89
C ILE A 421 2.90 19.27 5.39
N PHE A 422 2.37 18.41 6.24
CA PHE A 422 1.99 17.04 5.90
C PHE A 422 0.80 16.92 4.93
N THR A 423 0.18 18.03 4.51
CA THR A 423 -0.87 18.02 3.49
C THR A 423 -0.38 17.50 2.12
N PHE A 424 0.94 17.51 1.85
CA PHE A 424 1.49 16.91 0.63
C PHE A 424 1.23 15.39 0.52
N TRP A 425 0.86 14.70 1.59
CA TRP A 425 0.47 13.28 1.56
C TRP A 425 -0.70 12.99 0.62
N ALA A 426 -1.55 13.99 0.34
CA ALA A 426 -2.60 13.88 -0.66
C ALA A 426 -2.02 13.51 -2.05
N ALA A 427 -0.89 14.10 -2.44
CA ALA A 427 -0.26 13.86 -3.72
C ALA A 427 0.28 12.42 -3.83
N GLN A 428 0.81 11.84 -2.75
CA GLN A 428 1.29 10.46 -2.72
C GLN A 428 0.16 9.45 -2.97
N GLY A 429 -0.95 9.58 -2.23
CA GLY A 429 -2.09 8.67 -2.37
C GLY A 429 -2.77 8.77 -3.74
N LEU A 430 -3.00 9.99 -4.22
CA LEU A 430 -3.62 10.24 -5.52
C LEU A 430 -2.70 9.81 -6.68
N GLY A 431 -1.37 9.98 -6.55
CA GLY A 431 -0.40 9.54 -7.54
C GLY A 431 -0.47 8.04 -7.82
N MET A 432 -0.56 7.23 -6.76
CA MET A 432 -0.71 5.77 -6.90
C MET A 432 -2.03 5.38 -7.56
N SER A 433 -3.12 6.05 -7.19
CA SER A 433 -4.43 5.86 -7.84
C SER A 433 -4.40 6.21 -9.32
N MET A 434 -3.71 7.29 -9.70
CA MET A 434 -3.57 7.68 -11.11
C MET A 434 -2.74 6.69 -11.92
N LEU A 435 -1.62 6.18 -11.38
CA LEU A 435 -0.80 5.18 -12.03
C LEU A 435 -1.65 3.95 -12.40
N THR A 436 -2.42 3.42 -11.44
CA THR A 436 -3.24 2.22 -11.66
C THR A 436 -4.35 2.42 -12.68
N ARG A 437 -4.86 3.64 -12.84
CA ARG A 437 -5.98 3.99 -13.74
C ARG A 437 -5.53 4.44 -15.12
N ASN A 438 -4.33 5.01 -15.26
CA ASN A 438 -3.84 5.61 -16.50
C ASN A 438 -2.85 4.74 -17.27
N VAL A 439 -2.47 3.58 -16.76
CA VAL A 439 -1.57 2.66 -17.43
C VAL A 439 -2.32 1.39 -17.82
N GLY A 440 -2.41 1.13 -19.13
CA GLY A 440 -2.96 -0.08 -19.74
C GLY A 440 -1.85 -1.06 -20.14
N GLY A 441 -2.23 -2.32 -20.40
CA GLY A 441 -1.31 -3.40 -20.71
C GLY A 441 -0.69 -4.03 -19.46
N GLN A 442 -0.80 -5.34 -19.32
CA GLN A 442 -0.37 -6.06 -18.11
C GLN A 442 1.12 -5.90 -17.84
N THR A 443 1.97 -6.14 -18.83
CA THR A 443 3.42 -6.02 -18.70
C THR A 443 3.82 -4.57 -18.45
N LYS A 444 3.26 -3.61 -19.21
CA LYS A 444 3.54 -2.18 -19.04
C LYS A 444 3.17 -1.71 -17.63
N LYS A 445 1.98 -2.06 -17.15
CA LYS A 445 1.49 -1.68 -15.82
C LYS A 445 2.36 -2.26 -14.70
N SER A 446 2.75 -3.54 -14.82
CA SER A 446 3.63 -4.19 -13.84
C SER A 446 4.99 -3.48 -13.77
N VAL A 447 5.59 -3.16 -14.91
CA VAL A 447 6.86 -2.43 -14.96
C VAL A 447 6.75 -1.04 -14.34
N CYS A 448 5.69 -0.28 -14.67
CA CYS A 448 5.46 1.04 -14.09
C CYS A 448 5.26 0.99 -12.56
N ILE A 449 4.55 -0.01 -12.04
CA ILE A 449 4.38 -0.21 -10.60
C ILE A 449 5.72 -0.52 -9.95
N THR A 450 6.53 -1.40 -10.55
CA THR A 450 7.88 -1.75 -10.05
C THR A 450 8.79 -0.53 -10.03
N MET A 451 8.85 0.25 -11.10
CA MET A 451 9.65 1.47 -11.16
C MET A 451 9.20 2.52 -10.12
N ASN A 452 7.88 2.64 -9.91
CA ASN A 452 7.33 3.51 -8.88
C ASN A 452 7.71 3.04 -7.47
N PHE A 453 7.76 1.72 -7.24
CA PHE A 453 8.22 1.14 -5.98
C PHE A 453 9.71 1.42 -5.73
N PHE A 454 10.57 1.31 -6.75
CA PHE A 454 11.98 1.74 -6.63
C PHE A 454 12.10 3.21 -6.23
N ALA A 455 11.30 4.08 -6.83
CA ALA A 455 11.25 5.50 -6.48
C ALA A 455 10.80 5.72 -5.02
N TRP A 456 9.83 4.92 -4.54
CA TRP A 456 9.37 4.93 -3.16
C TRP A 456 10.48 4.51 -2.18
N CYS A 457 11.19 3.44 -2.45
CA CYS A 457 12.32 2.99 -1.63
C CYS A 457 13.44 4.04 -1.61
N ALA A 458 13.80 4.57 -2.77
CA ALA A 458 14.84 5.59 -2.89
C ALA A 458 14.49 6.87 -2.11
N GLY A 459 13.26 7.38 -2.25
CA GLY A 459 12.80 8.55 -1.52
C GLY A 459 12.85 8.33 -0.01
N ASN A 460 12.38 7.18 0.46
CA ASN A 460 12.42 6.83 1.88
C ASN A 460 13.84 6.62 2.42
N ALA A 461 14.75 6.07 1.64
CA ALA A 461 16.14 5.87 2.04
C ALA A 461 16.93 7.19 2.08
N ILE A 462 16.68 8.10 1.14
CA ILE A 462 17.36 9.40 1.06
C ILE A 462 16.79 10.40 2.06
N GLY A 463 15.47 10.36 2.33
CA GLY A 463 14.77 11.35 3.16
C GLY A 463 15.46 11.68 4.49
N PRO A 464 15.80 10.71 5.34
CA PRO A 464 16.50 10.98 6.60
C PRO A 464 17.90 11.54 6.43
N LYS A 465 18.55 11.32 5.27
CA LYS A 465 19.91 11.79 4.98
C LYS A 465 20.00 13.26 4.61
N VAL A 466 18.89 13.91 4.36
CA VAL A 466 18.86 15.37 4.12
C VAL A 466 18.83 16.19 5.41
N PHE A 467 18.84 15.55 6.60
CA PHE A 467 18.93 16.20 7.88
C PHE A 467 20.40 16.21 8.36
N PHE A 468 20.99 17.40 8.41
CA PHE A 468 22.41 17.60 8.69
C PHE A 468 22.64 18.04 10.15
N ASP A 469 23.78 17.62 10.71
CA ASP A 469 24.26 18.16 11.96
C ASP A 469 24.72 19.62 11.78
N GLY A 470 24.49 20.43 12.81
CA GLY A 470 24.84 21.85 12.76
C GLY A 470 23.99 22.70 11.80
N ASP A 471 22.92 22.15 11.21
CA ASP A 471 21.97 22.92 10.40
C ASP A 471 21.04 23.76 11.33
N PRO A 472 21.23 25.07 11.40
CA PRO A 472 20.43 25.91 12.28
C PRO A 472 18.98 25.91 11.81
N ARG A 473 18.05 25.52 12.69
CA ARG A 473 16.62 25.49 12.43
C ARG A 473 16.22 24.64 11.22
N TYR A 474 17.05 23.67 10.82
CA TYR A 474 16.81 22.78 9.68
C TYR A 474 16.69 23.50 8.32
N LEU A 475 17.33 24.67 8.15
CA LEU A 475 17.17 25.50 6.96
C LEU A 475 17.58 24.79 5.68
N LYS A 476 18.72 24.07 5.70
CA LYS A 476 19.19 23.29 4.53
C LYS A 476 18.21 22.17 4.20
N SER A 477 17.79 21.42 5.21
CA SER A 477 16.84 20.31 5.09
C SER A 477 15.50 20.78 4.52
N LEU A 478 14.94 21.85 5.08
CA LEU A 478 13.68 22.44 4.62
C LEU A 478 13.80 23.05 3.22
N SER A 479 14.96 23.61 2.84
CA SER A 479 15.20 24.10 1.48
C SER A 479 15.17 22.96 0.45
N ILE A 480 15.73 21.78 0.80
CA ILE A 480 15.65 20.60 -0.05
C ILE A 480 14.19 20.15 -0.19
N HIS A 481 13.42 20.13 0.90
CA HIS A 481 11.99 19.79 0.83
C HIS A 481 11.20 20.79 -0.05
N LEU A 482 11.48 22.09 0.07
CA LEU A 482 10.87 23.10 -0.78
C LEU A 482 11.21 22.88 -2.26
N GLY A 483 12.46 22.49 -2.54
CA GLY A 483 12.90 22.06 -3.88
C GLY A 483 12.11 20.84 -4.39
N CYS A 484 11.90 19.84 -3.54
CA CYS A 484 11.08 18.66 -3.86
C CYS A 484 9.63 19.05 -4.17
N TYR A 485 9.03 19.95 -3.40
CA TYR A 485 7.67 20.42 -3.64
C TYR A 485 7.55 21.21 -4.95
N SER A 486 8.55 22.04 -5.26
CA SER A 486 8.62 22.76 -6.54
C SER A 486 8.74 21.82 -7.72
N ALA A 487 9.63 20.83 -7.62
CA ALA A 487 9.80 19.78 -8.64
C ALA A 487 8.51 18.97 -8.81
N LEU A 488 7.83 18.62 -7.70
CA LEU A 488 6.55 17.91 -7.73
C LEU A 488 5.47 18.69 -8.48
N LEU A 489 5.36 20.01 -8.24
CA LEU A 489 4.40 20.85 -8.99
C LEU A 489 4.73 20.91 -10.48
N CYS A 490 6.01 21.00 -10.84
CA CYS A 490 6.43 20.94 -12.25
C CYS A 490 6.04 19.59 -12.89
N VAL A 491 6.27 18.47 -12.18
CA VAL A 491 5.89 17.14 -12.66
C VAL A 491 4.38 17.01 -12.82
N ILE A 492 3.60 17.49 -11.85
CA ILE A 492 2.13 17.50 -11.91
C ILE A 492 1.63 18.31 -13.12
N ALA A 493 2.18 19.49 -13.33
CA ALA A 493 1.82 20.35 -14.47
C ALA A 493 2.18 19.69 -15.80
N PHE A 494 3.39 19.15 -15.93
CA PHE A 494 3.83 18.43 -17.12
C PHE A 494 2.97 17.20 -17.40
N LEU A 495 2.69 16.37 -16.38
CA LEU A 495 1.84 15.18 -16.53
C LEU A 495 0.43 15.58 -17.00
N ARG A 496 -0.16 16.61 -16.38
CA ARG A 496 -1.47 17.12 -16.77
C ARG A 496 -1.50 17.54 -18.25
N PHE A 497 -0.53 18.33 -18.65
CA PHE A 497 -0.41 18.81 -20.04
C PHE A 497 -0.26 17.64 -21.01
N ASN A 498 0.61 16.68 -20.70
CA ASN A 498 0.84 15.50 -21.52
C ASN A 498 -0.43 14.64 -21.68
N LEU A 499 -1.14 14.35 -20.56
CA LEU A 499 -2.39 13.57 -20.60
C LEU A 499 -3.50 14.29 -21.38
N MET A 500 -3.61 15.61 -21.24
CA MET A 500 -4.57 16.41 -22.01
C MET A 500 -4.27 16.36 -23.51
N LEU A 501 -3.01 16.47 -23.90
CA LEU A 501 -2.60 16.36 -25.31
C LEU A 501 -2.91 14.96 -25.87
N ARG A 502 -2.62 13.90 -25.10
CA ARG A 502 -2.92 12.52 -25.51
C ARG A 502 -4.42 12.30 -25.69
N ASN A 503 -5.26 12.78 -24.76
CA ASN A 503 -6.70 12.70 -24.90
C ASN A 503 -7.20 13.47 -26.14
N LYS A 504 -6.73 14.72 -26.35
CA LYS A 504 -7.08 15.50 -27.53
C LYS A 504 -6.66 14.81 -28.84
N LYS A 505 -5.51 14.16 -28.86
CA LYS A 505 -5.05 13.39 -30.03
C LYS A 505 -5.98 12.22 -30.30
N LYS A 506 -6.31 11.42 -29.27
CA LYS A 506 -7.25 10.29 -29.38
C LYS A 506 -8.66 10.70 -29.80
N ASP A 507 -9.17 11.83 -29.28
CA ASP A 507 -10.47 12.36 -29.66
C ASP A 507 -10.52 12.80 -31.14
N ARG A 508 -9.40 13.25 -31.71
CA ARG A 508 -9.28 13.59 -33.12
C ARG A 508 -9.19 12.36 -34.03
N GLU A 509 -8.45 11.33 -33.59
CA GLU A 509 -8.17 10.12 -34.38
C GLU A 509 -9.35 9.12 -34.34
N PHE A 510 -10.01 8.96 -33.19
CA PHE A 510 -10.99 7.90 -32.93
C PHE A 510 -12.38 8.40 -32.53
N GLY A 511 -12.58 9.73 -32.49
CA GLY A 511 -13.83 10.31 -32.04
C GLY A 511 -13.98 10.34 -30.50
N LYS A 512 -15.10 10.90 -30.03
CA LYS A 512 -15.41 11.05 -28.60
C LYS A 512 -16.23 9.90 -28.02
N GLU A 513 -16.80 9.06 -28.87
CA GLU A 513 -17.59 7.92 -28.41
C GLU A 513 -16.67 6.82 -27.89
N ILE A 514 -16.91 6.41 -26.65
CA ILE A 514 -16.15 5.37 -25.97
C ILE A 514 -16.91 4.07 -26.09
N SER A 515 -16.36 3.11 -26.85
CA SER A 515 -16.88 1.74 -26.91
C SER A 515 -16.13 0.84 -25.96
N ASN A 516 -16.81 -0.07 -25.28
CA ASN A 516 -16.20 -1.09 -24.42
C ASN A 516 -15.65 -2.31 -25.19
N ALA A 517 -15.63 -2.27 -26.53
CA ALA A 517 -15.28 -3.40 -27.38
C ALA A 517 -13.89 -4.01 -27.11
N HIS A 518 -12.93 -3.21 -26.62
CA HIS A 518 -11.55 -3.64 -26.32
C HIS A 518 -11.24 -3.72 -24.82
N GLY A 519 -12.26 -3.77 -23.96
CA GLY A 519 -12.09 -3.77 -22.51
C GLY A 519 -11.36 -5.01 -21.96
N PHE A 520 -11.36 -6.11 -22.72
CA PHE A 520 -10.75 -7.40 -22.35
C PHE A 520 -9.42 -7.67 -23.07
N ASP A 521 -9.04 -6.83 -24.03
CA ASP A 521 -7.79 -7.00 -24.75
C ASP A 521 -6.63 -6.46 -23.91
N ASP A 522 -5.51 -7.22 -23.84
CA ASP A 522 -4.28 -6.77 -23.17
C ASP A 522 -3.54 -5.73 -24.04
N LEU A 523 -4.23 -4.64 -24.34
CA LEU A 523 -3.69 -3.50 -25.08
C LEU A 523 -3.12 -2.47 -24.12
N THR A 524 -2.06 -1.81 -24.53
CA THR A 524 -1.53 -0.66 -23.76
C THR A 524 -2.50 0.53 -23.81
N ASP A 525 -2.32 1.46 -22.88
CA ASP A 525 -3.08 2.72 -22.87
C ASP A 525 -2.90 3.53 -24.16
N LYS A 526 -1.77 3.33 -24.88
CA LYS A 526 -1.52 3.98 -26.18
C LYS A 526 -2.20 3.26 -27.33
N GLU A 527 -2.17 1.93 -27.32
CA GLU A 527 -2.75 1.09 -28.37
C GLU A 527 -4.29 1.09 -28.36
N ASN A 528 -4.91 1.10 -27.17
CA ASN A 528 -6.35 1.05 -27.04
C ASN A 528 -7.00 2.38 -27.50
N PRO A 529 -7.76 2.41 -28.61
CA PRO A 529 -8.39 3.61 -29.14
C PRO A 529 -9.44 4.21 -28.20
N ASN A 530 -10.08 3.37 -27.39
CA ASN A 530 -11.14 3.75 -26.47
C ASN A 530 -10.62 4.23 -25.11
N PHE A 531 -9.32 4.05 -24.85
CA PHE A 531 -8.73 4.45 -23.58
C PHE A 531 -8.66 5.98 -23.45
N ARG A 532 -9.17 6.52 -22.34
CA ARG A 532 -9.06 7.94 -22.00
C ARG A 532 -8.37 8.10 -20.66
N TYR A 533 -7.36 8.98 -20.63
CA TYR A 533 -6.61 9.28 -19.42
C TYR A 533 -7.41 10.16 -18.47
N VAL A 534 -7.29 9.86 -17.19
CA VAL A 534 -7.86 10.64 -16.10
C VAL A 534 -6.81 11.62 -15.59
N TYR A 535 -7.18 12.89 -15.39
CA TYR A 535 -6.28 13.95 -14.92
C TYR A 535 -6.86 14.82 -13.81
#